data_c331f2662608c835134df26cdd553d60
#
_entry.id   c331f2662608c835134df26cdd553d60
#
_cell.length_a   1.000
_cell.length_b   1.000
_cell.length_c   1.000
_cell.angle_alpha   90.00
_cell.angle_beta   90.00
_cell.angle_gamma   90.00
#
_symmetry.space_group_name_H-M   'P 1'
#
loop_
_entity.id
_entity.type
_entity.pdbx_description
1 polymer ?
#
loop_
_entity_poly.entity_id
_entity_poly.type
_entity_poly.pdbx_seq_one_letter_code
_entity_poly.pdbx_strand_id
1 'polypeptide(L)'
;MIQKYANHNVEIMTFNQSRYPRTNRDTLLPCPRSATSNKNLWYPPGHGDLFDAMHNSGLLDSLLAMGKEYVFVSNVDNLGAVVDLNIYQHMIDTQAEFISEVTDKTKADVKGGTLIDYEGTIRLLEIAQVPDEHVEDFK
;
A
#
# COMPACT_ATOMS: atom_id res chain seq x y z
N MET A 1 17.31 -13.37 -1.03
CA MET A 1 16.07 -13.69 -1.77
C MET A 1 16.30 -13.68 -3.28
N ILE A 2 16.85 -12.64 -3.87
CA ILE A 2 17.11 -12.50 -5.32
C ILE A 2 17.88 -13.71 -5.89
N GLN A 3 18.98 -14.14 -5.22
CA GLN A 3 19.76 -15.29 -5.66
C GLN A 3 18.98 -16.62 -5.77
N LYS A 4 17.95 -16.79 -4.93
CA LYS A 4 17.12 -18.02 -4.95
C LYS A 4 16.32 -18.16 -6.24
N TYR A 5 15.97 -17.05 -6.86
CA TYR A 5 15.14 -17.01 -8.07
C TYR A 5 15.90 -16.62 -9.34
N ALA A 6 17.24 -16.50 -9.24
CA ALA A 6 18.08 -16.11 -10.37
C ALA A 6 17.98 -17.05 -11.61
N ASN A 7 17.57 -18.30 -11.38
CA ASN A 7 17.41 -19.30 -12.47
C ASN A 7 15.98 -19.35 -13.04
N HIS A 8 15.08 -18.49 -12.55
CA HIS A 8 13.72 -18.38 -13.08
C HIS A 8 13.65 -17.20 -14.05
N ASN A 9 12.81 -17.31 -15.07
CA ASN A 9 12.58 -16.20 -16.01
C ASN A 9 11.72 -15.09 -15.37
N VAL A 10 12.22 -14.56 -14.25
CA VAL A 10 11.56 -13.51 -13.45
C VAL A 10 12.61 -12.48 -13.11
N GLU A 11 12.37 -11.25 -13.49
CA GLU A 11 13.16 -10.11 -13.08
C GLU A 11 12.68 -9.61 -11.70
N ILE A 12 13.60 -9.51 -10.74
CA ILE A 12 13.29 -9.05 -9.39
C ILE A 12 14.00 -7.73 -9.15
N MET A 13 13.22 -6.68 -9.05
CA MET A 13 13.68 -5.35 -8.66
C MET A 13 13.31 -5.08 -7.20
N THR A 14 14.14 -4.32 -6.50
CA THR A 14 13.89 -3.96 -5.10
C THR A 14 14.06 -2.46 -4.90
N PHE A 15 13.23 -1.88 -4.06
CA PHE A 15 13.34 -0.51 -3.61
C PHE A 15 12.92 -0.42 -2.14
N ASN A 16 13.28 0.66 -1.49
CA ASN A 16 12.95 0.87 -0.09
C ASN A 16 11.80 1.85 0.03
N GLN A 17 10.88 1.56 0.95
CA GLN A 17 9.89 2.54 1.35
C GLN A 17 10.57 3.72 2.05
N SER A 18 9.90 4.86 2.07
CA SER A 18 10.31 6.05 2.80
C SER A 18 10.31 5.80 4.31
N ARG A 19 10.97 6.67 5.04
CA ARG A 19 10.93 6.68 6.50
C ARG A 19 10.89 8.12 6.99
N TYR A 20 10.08 8.34 8.01
CA TYR A 20 9.88 9.65 8.62
C TYR A 20 10.23 9.61 10.11
N PRO A 21 10.66 10.72 10.71
CA PRO A 21 10.88 10.77 12.15
C PRO A 21 9.55 10.59 12.88
N ARG A 22 9.56 9.87 14.00
CA ARG A 22 8.42 9.83 14.90
C ARG A 22 8.17 11.22 15.45
N THR A 23 6.91 11.54 15.73
CA THR A 23 6.52 12.75 16.45
C THR A 23 6.46 12.48 17.95
N ASN A 24 6.87 13.46 18.73
CA ASN A 24 6.67 13.44 20.17
C ASN A 24 5.18 13.65 20.46
N ARG A 25 4.60 12.85 21.38
CA ARG A 25 3.18 12.88 21.68
C ARG A 25 2.72 14.23 22.29
N ASP A 26 3.54 14.82 23.14
CA ASP A 26 3.15 15.99 23.90
C ASP A 26 3.36 17.29 23.12
N THR A 27 4.44 17.34 22.33
CA THR A 27 4.80 18.55 21.56
C THR A 27 4.34 18.51 20.11
N LEU A 28 3.97 17.34 19.59
CA LEU A 28 3.66 17.06 18.18
C LEU A 28 4.81 17.43 17.21
N LEU A 29 6.00 17.68 17.73
CA LEU A 29 7.18 17.97 16.93
C LEU A 29 7.92 16.66 16.58
N PRO A 30 8.63 16.64 15.44
CA PRO A 30 9.49 15.52 15.08
C PRO A 30 10.52 15.22 16.16
N CYS A 31 10.76 13.95 16.45
CA CYS A 31 11.86 13.56 17.34
C CYS A 31 13.19 14.04 16.77
N PRO A 32 14.09 14.62 17.59
CA PRO A 32 15.35 15.16 17.11
C PRO A 32 16.25 14.08 16.50
N ARG A 33 16.98 14.44 15.47
CA ARG A 33 18.08 13.60 14.97
C ARG A 33 19.12 13.48 16.08
N SER A 34 19.27 12.29 16.64
CA SER A 34 20.43 12.02 17.48
C SER A 34 21.63 11.65 16.58
N ALA A 35 22.84 12.00 16.99
CA ALA A 35 24.08 11.66 16.27
C ALA A 35 24.29 10.13 16.15
N THR A 36 23.72 9.37 17.04
CA THR A 36 23.60 7.91 16.97
C THR A 36 22.23 7.61 16.37
N SER A 37 22.18 7.12 15.15
CA SER A 37 20.95 6.80 14.42
C SER A 37 20.14 5.73 15.17
N ASN A 38 19.39 6.15 16.16
CA ASN A 38 18.46 5.28 16.85
C ASN A 38 17.30 4.96 15.87
N LYS A 39 17.32 3.75 15.32
CA LYS A 39 16.31 3.27 14.37
C LYS A 39 14.90 3.39 14.92
N ASN A 40 14.72 3.38 16.25
CA ASN A 40 13.44 3.50 16.92
C ASN A 40 12.81 4.90 16.80
N LEU A 41 13.56 5.91 16.39
CA LEU A 41 13.04 7.27 16.16
C LEU A 41 12.46 7.46 14.76
N TRP A 42 12.55 6.44 13.91
CA TRP A 42 12.06 6.47 12.55
C TRP A 42 10.93 5.47 12.35
N TYR A 43 9.99 5.81 11.48
CA TYR A 43 8.84 4.98 11.19
C TYR A 43 8.50 5.03 9.68
N PRO A 44 8.09 3.90 9.09
CA PRO A 44 7.57 3.90 7.74
C PRO A 44 6.18 4.55 7.70
N PRO A 45 5.82 5.26 6.62
CA PRO A 45 4.54 5.99 6.52
C PRO A 45 3.34 5.07 6.29
N GLY A 46 3.56 3.83 5.84
CA GLY A 46 2.51 2.87 5.51
C GLY A 46 2.46 2.52 4.02
N HIS A 47 1.46 1.73 3.63
CA HIS A 47 1.37 1.15 2.29
C HIS A 47 1.17 2.17 1.17
N GLY A 48 0.54 3.31 1.44
CA GLY A 48 0.37 4.38 0.45
C GLY A 48 1.67 4.98 -0.07
N ASP A 49 2.77 4.84 0.67
CA ASP A 49 4.11 5.27 0.24
C ASP A 49 4.67 4.47 -0.95
N LEU A 50 4.03 3.37 -1.33
CA LEU A 50 4.46 2.53 -2.44
C LEU A 50 4.67 3.36 -3.71
N PHE A 51 3.74 4.25 -4.04
CA PHE A 51 3.78 5.02 -5.27
C PHE A 51 4.91 6.05 -5.24
N ASP A 52 5.03 6.81 -4.15
CA ASP A 52 6.10 7.78 -3.97
C ASP A 52 7.48 7.11 -3.90
N ALA A 53 7.59 6.00 -3.18
CA ALA A 53 8.84 5.25 -3.08
C ALA A 53 9.27 4.66 -4.43
N MET A 54 8.33 4.15 -5.23
CA MET A 54 8.59 3.64 -6.57
C MET A 54 9.06 4.76 -7.51
N HIS A 55 8.43 5.94 -7.45
CA HIS A 55 8.85 7.11 -8.21
C HIS A 55 10.23 7.60 -7.75
N ASN A 56 10.42 7.84 -6.46
CA ASN A 56 11.67 8.40 -5.90
C ASN A 56 12.88 7.47 -6.06
N SER A 57 12.66 6.16 -6.18
CA SER A 57 13.74 5.19 -6.45
C SER A 57 14.15 5.12 -7.93
N GLY A 58 13.41 5.76 -8.85
CA GLY A 58 13.60 5.64 -10.29
C GLY A 58 13.05 4.32 -10.88
N LEU A 59 12.42 3.48 -10.06
CA LEU A 59 11.85 2.23 -10.55
C LEU A 59 10.68 2.48 -11.50
N LEU A 60 9.84 3.46 -11.20
CA LEU A 60 8.73 3.83 -12.07
C LEU A 60 9.22 4.20 -13.47
N ASP A 61 10.24 5.05 -13.58
CA ASP A 61 10.79 5.46 -14.87
C ASP A 61 11.37 4.25 -15.63
N SER A 62 12.01 3.33 -14.92
CA SER A 62 12.53 2.10 -15.51
C SER A 62 11.42 1.20 -16.06
N LEU A 63 10.32 1.05 -15.32
CA LEU A 63 9.17 0.25 -15.75
C LEU A 63 8.47 0.87 -16.97
N LEU A 64 8.30 2.19 -16.98
CA LEU A 64 7.74 2.94 -18.12
C LEU A 64 8.63 2.81 -19.36
N ALA A 65 9.94 2.92 -19.20
CA ALA A 65 10.89 2.72 -20.30
C ALA A 65 10.86 1.31 -20.89
N MET A 66 10.49 0.31 -20.07
CA MET A 66 10.24 -1.08 -20.51
C MET A 66 8.85 -1.31 -21.12
N GLY A 67 8.03 -0.25 -21.25
CA GLY A 67 6.67 -0.35 -21.79
C GLY A 67 5.68 -1.03 -20.86
N LYS A 68 5.90 -1.00 -19.54
CA LYS A 68 4.94 -1.52 -18.56
C LYS A 68 3.82 -0.51 -18.36
N GLU A 69 2.58 -0.96 -18.49
CA GLU A 69 1.38 -0.13 -18.40
C GLU A 69 0.55 -0.42 -17.16
N TYR A 70 0.66 -1.64 -16.61
CA TYR A 70 -0.15 -2.10 -15.49
C TYR A 70 0.73 -2.64 -14.36
N VAL A 71 0.30 -2.41 -13.14
CA VAL A 71 0.96 -2.89 -11.92
C VAL A 71 -0.06 -3.61 -11.06
N PHE A 72 0.25 -4.86 -10.70
CA PHE A 72 -0.48 -5.61 -9.69
C PHE A 72 0.18 -5.40 -8.33
N VAL A 73 -0.59 -5.00 -7.33
CA VAL A 73 -0.10 -4.74 -5.98
C VAL A 73 -0.75 -5.70 -5.00
N SER A 74 0.05 -6.37 -4.19
CA SER A 74 -0.43 -7.23 -3.11
C SER A 74 0.54 -7.25 -1.94
N ASN A 75 0.02 -7.54 -0.75
CA ASN A 75 0.86 -7.83 0.40
C ASN A 75 1.52 -9.21 0.23
N VAL A 76 2.76 -9.34 0.69
CA VAL A 76 3.52 -10.60 0.57
C VAL A 76 2.93 -11.75 1.39
N ASP A 77 2.17 -11.46 2.42
CA ASP A 77 1.49 -12.42 3.29
C ASP A 77 0.05 -12.76 2.85
N ASN A 78 -0.49 -12.04 1.86
CA ASN A 78 -1.76 -12.39 1.22
C ASN A 78 -1.53 -13.46 0.15
N LEU A 79 -1.50 -14.72 0.58
CA LEU A 79 -1.25 -15.85 -0.32
C LEU A 79 -2.40 -16.11 -1.31
N GLY A 80 -3.57 -15.55 -1.07
CA GLY A 80 -4.72 -15.62 -1.97
C GLY A 80 -4.69 -14.59 -3.09
N ALA A 81 -3.86 -13.56 -2.98
CA ALA A 81 -3.74 -12.53 -4.01
C ALA A 81 -2.97 -13.07 -5.21
N VAL A 82 -3.66 -13.24 -6.31
CA VAL A 82 -3.12 -13.72 -7.59
C VAL A 82 -3.53 -12.77 -8.71
N VAL A 83 -2.75 -12.76 -9.79
CA VAL A 83 -3.13 -12.01 -10.98
C VAL A 83 -4.30 -12.73 -11.66
N ASP A 84 -5.50 -12.14 -11.61
CA ASP A 84 -6.66 -12.62 -12.33
C ASP A 84 -6.78 -11.92 -13.69
N LEU A 85 -6.73 -12.70 -14.75
CA LEU A 85 -6.78 -12.18 -16.13
C LEU A 85 -8.15 -11.61 -16.49
N ASN A 86 -9.23 -12.01 -15.81
CA ASN A 86 -10.55 -11.42 -16.04
C ASN A 86 -10.64 -10.02 -15.44
N ILE A 87 -10.07 -9.81 -14.23
CA ILE A 87 -9.97 -8.48 -13.63
C ILE A 87 -9.08 -7.59 -14.49
N TYR A 88 -7.96 -8.12 -14.98
CA TYR A 88 -7.08 -7.38 -15.88
C TYR A 88 -7.79 -7.00 -17.18
N GLN A 89 -8.52 -7.94 -17.81
CA GLN A 89 -9.29 -7.64 -19.02
C GLN A 89 -10.38 -6.59 -18.75
N HIS A 90 -11.07 -6.69 -17.62
CA HIS A 90 -12.08 -5.71 -17.23
C HIS A 90 -11.46 -4.31 -17.07
N MET A 91 -10.27 -4.21 -16.51
CA MET A 91 -9.54 -2.94 -16.40
C MET A 91 -9.28 -2.30 -17.76
N ILE A 92 -8.87 -3.11 -18.74
CA ILE A 92 -8.66 -2.66 -20.12
C ILE A 92 -9.97 -2.20 -20.77
N ASP A 93 -11.02 -3.00 -20.67
CA ASP A 93 -12.31 -2.75 -21.33
C ASP A 93 -13.01 -1.49 -20.78
N THR A 94 -12.86 -1.25 -19.48
CA THR A 94 -13.46 -0.09 -18.80
C THR A 94 -12.56 1.14 -18.78
N GLN A 95 -11.29 1.00 -19.16
CA GLN A 95 -10.26 2.02 -19.04
C GLN A 95 -10.12 2.54 -17.61
N ALA A 96 -10.34 1.68 -16.62
CA ALA A 96 -10.21 2.03 -15.22
C ALA A 96 -8.74 2.24 -14.85
N GLU A 97 -8.44 3.36 -14.19
CA GLU A 97 -7.08 3.68 -13.73
C GLU A 97 -6.70 2.90 -12.45
N PHE A 98 -7.70 2.44 -11.70
CA PHE A 98 -7.50 1.70 -10.46
C PHE A 98 -8.65 0.71 -10.23
N ILE A 99 -8.30 -0.52 -9.88
CA ILE A 99 -9.26 -1.55 -9.45
C ILE A 99 -8.75 -2.16 -8.14
N SER A 100 -9.62 -2.27 -7.16
CA SER A 100 -9.35 -2.95 -5.89
C SER A 100 -10.24 -4.17 -5.77
N GLU A 101 -9.63 -5.35 -5.62
CA GLU A 101 -10.34 -6.55 -5.22
C GLU A 101 -10.59 -6.52 -3.72
N VAL A 102 -11.82 -6.75 -3.33
CA VAL A 102 -12.24 -6.73 -1.92
C VAL A 102 -12.99 -8.01 -1.58
N THR A 103 -12.98 -8.37 -0.30
CA THR A 103 -13.73 -9.50 0.23
C THR A 103 -14.71 -9.01 1.30
N ASP A 104 -15.79 -9.77 1.51
CA ASP A 104 -16.71 -9.52 2.60
C ASP A 104 -15.96 -9.61 3.93
N LYS A 105 -16.26 -8.68 4.83
CA LYS A 105 -15.68 -8.69 6.18
C LYS A 105 -16.19 -9.88 6.98
N THR A 106 -15.27 -10.53 7.66
CA THR A 106 -15.58 -11.55 8.65
C THR A 106 -15.41 -10.97 10.07
N LYS A 107 -15.88 -11.72 11.09
CA LYS A 107 -15.68 -11.33 12.50
C LYS A 107 -14.20 -11.18 12.89
N ALA A 108 -13.28 -11.73 12.12
CA ALA A 108 -11.83 -11.61 12.34
C ALA A 108 -11.25 -10.30 11.76
N ASP A 109 -11.95 -9.66 10.81
CA ASP A 109 -11.46 -8.50 10.05
C ASP A 109 -11.84 -7.15 10.68
N VAL A 110 -11.92 -7.11 12.00
CA VAL A 110 -12.40 -5.94 12.77
C VAL A 110 -11.52 -4.70 12.62
N LYS A 111 -10.29 -4.86 12.13
CA LYS A 111 -9.28 -3.79 12.04
C LYS A 111 -9.05 -3.26 10.64
N GLY A 112 -9.64 -3.86 9.64
CA GLY A 112 -9.45 -3.46 8.24
C GLY A 112 -10.25 -2.21 7.86
N GLY A 113 -9.85 -1.54 6.80
CA GLY A 113 -10.63 -0.49 6.16
C GLY A 113 -11.95 -1.03 5.60
N THR A 114 -12.89 -0.13 5.35
CA THR A 114 -14.17 -0.44 4.72
C THR A 114 -14.40 0.47 3.53
N LEU A 115 -15.06 -0.03 2.50
CA LEU A 115 -15.47 0.82 1.39
C LEU A 115 -16.71 1.60 1.78
N ILE A 116 -16.70 2.89 1.49
CA ILE A 116 -17.83 3.78 1.70
C ILE A 116 -18.16 4.52 0.42
N ASP A 117 -19.41 4.86 0.24
CA ASP A 117 -19.83 5.88 -0.73
C ASP A 117 -19.79 7.24 -0.02
N TYR A 118 -18.90 8.09 -0.49
CA TYR A 118 -18.79 9.46 -0.01
C TYR A 118 -19.11 10.42 -1.17
N GLU A 119 -20.27 11.02 -1.11
CA GLU A 119 -20.76 11.96 -2.15
C GLU A 119 -20.70 11.39 -3.58
N GLY A 120 -21.11 10.13 -3.76
CA GLY A 120 -21.10 9.45 -5.04
C GLY A 120 -19.73 8.93 -5.50
N THR A 121 -18.72 8.97 -4.61
CA THR A 121 -17.37 8.46 -4.89
C THR A 121 -17.02 7.36 -3.89
N ILE A 122 -16.63 6.20 -4.40
CA ILE A 122 -16.17 5.10 -3.54
C ILE A 122 -14.81 5.47 -2.95
N ARG A 123 -14.71 5.37 -1.63
CA ARG A 123 -13.48 5.63 -0.87
C ARG A 123 -13.22 4.52 0.14
N LEU A 124 -11.97 4.32 0.48
CA LEU A 124 -11.57 3.47 1.60
C LEU A 124 -11.54 4.31 2.88
N LEU A 125 -12.30 3.88 3.88
CA LEU A 125 -12.29 4.46 5.23
C LEU A 125 -11.59 3.49 6.18
N GLU A 126 -10.53 3.95 6.82
CA GLU A 126 -9.86 3.19 7.87
C GLU A 126 -10.65 3.31 9.19
N ILE A 127 -10.94 2.21 9.83
CA ILE A 127 -11.69 2.19 11.10
C ILE A 127 -11.02 3.06 12.18
N ALA A 128 -9.70 3.15 12.18
CA ALA A 128 -8.96 4.02 13.10
C ALA A 128 -9.25 5.53 12.90
N GLN A 129 -9.86 5.93 11.80
CA GLN A 129 -10.26 7.31 11.52
C GLN A 129 -11.70 7.62 11.96
N VAL A 130 -12.45 6.59 12.33
CA VAL A 130 -13.85 6.71 12.75
C VAL A 130 -13.90 7.05 14.25
N PRO A 131 -14.66 8.06 14.69
CA PRO A 131 -14.92 8.31 16.10
C PRO A 131 -15.49 7.08 16.79
N ASP A 132 -15.07 6.81 18.04
CA ASP A 132 -15.42 5.58 18.78
C ASP A 132 -16.93 5.32 18.84
N GLU A 133 -17.74 6.36 18.90
CA GLU A 133 -19.20 6.33 18.94
C GLU A 133 -19.86 5.81 17.65
N HIS A 134 -19.14 5.87 16.53
CA HIS A 134 -19.63 5.46 15.21
C HIS A 134 -18.93 4.21 14.64
N VAL A 135 -18.00 3.63 15.37
CA VAL A 135 -17.22 2.48 14.88
C VAL A 135 -18.11 1.28 14.53
N GLU A 136 -19.19 1.07 15.28
CA GLU A 136 -20.11 -0.05 15.04
C GLU A 136 -20.89 0.07 13.72
N ASP A 137 -21.04 1.29 13.19
CA ASP A 137 -21.74 1.52 11.91
C ASP A 137 -20.91 1.05 10.69
N PHE A 138 -19.60 0.82 10.90
CA PHE A 138 -18.65 0.48 9.84
C PHE A 138 -17.95 -0.89 10.03
N LYS A 139 -18.40 -1.69 11.00
CA LYS A 139 -17.87 -3.04 11.24
C LYS A 139 -18.60 -4.12 10.46
#